data_466c8d531e70c864f2e5fab96310061e
#
_entry.id   466c8d531e70c864f2e5fab96310061e
#
_cell.length_a   1.000
_cell.length_b   1.000
_cell.length_c   1.000
_cell.angle_alpha   90.00
_cell.angle_beta   90.00
_cell.angle_gamma   90.00
#
_symmetry.space_group_name_H-M   'P 1'
#
loop_
_entity.id
_entity.type
_entity.pdbx_description
1 polymer ?
#
loop_
_entity_poly.entity_id
_entity_poly.type
_entity_poly.pdbx_seq_one_letter_code
_entity_poly.pdbx_strand_id
1 'polypeptide(L)'
;MDFDHVSVVGILNADTMLNFPDFRSYERAFQLMAQVAGRAGRKNKQGLVILQTKSPDLPVIHQVIHNDYEQLYYDQLAERQMFKYPPYYRLIYVYLKHRKEDVLDLAADTMAAQLRSGLGDRVLGPDKPPVARIQTLFIKKMIVKVEQNASIKKVRDYLLAVQRAILEDERFRSLLVYYDVDPQ
;
A
#
# COMPACT_ATOMS: atom_id res chain seq x y z
N MET A 1 16.53 -3.93 22.81
CA MET A 1 16.58 -4.91 23.92
C MET A 1 16.88 -6.27 23.31
N ASP A 2 17.97 -6.89 23.70
CA ASP A 2 18.35 -8.21 23.23
C ASP A 2 18.16 -9.17 24.41
N PHE A 3 17.35 -10.21 24.24
CA PHE A 3 17.07 -11.20 25.27
C PHE A 3 17.89 -12.44 24.98
N ASP A 4 18.81 -12.81 25.86
CA ASP A 4 19.77 -13.92 25.64
C ASP A 4 19.19 -15.34 25.78
N HIS A 5 17.98 -15.48 26.35
CA HIS A 5 17.39 -16.80 26.66
C HIS A 5 15.89 -16.85 26.32
N VAL A 6 15.57 -16.75 25.02
CA VAL A 6 14.19 -16.90 24.57
C VAL A 6 13.94 -18.33 24.12
N SER A 7 13.15 -19.08 24.88
CA SER A 7 12.78 -20.46 24.55
C SER A 7 11.55 -20.54 23.66
N VAL A 8 10.62 -19.59 23.82
CA VAL A 8 9.35 -19.55 23.07
C VAL A 8 9.07 -18.13 22.58
N VAL A 9 8.66 -18.01 21.33
CA VAL A 9 8.21 -16.76 20.73
C VAL A 9 6.80 -16.95 20.18
N GLY A 10 5.87 -16.10 20.58
CA GLY A 10 4.49 -16.09 20.06
C GLY A 10 4.28 -14.91 19.11
N ILE A 11 3.82 -15.21 17.89
CA ILE A 11 3.34 -14.22 16.93
C ILE A 11 1.81 -14.25 16.98
N LEU A 12 1.24 -13.26 17.68
CA LEU A 12 -0.19 -13.18 17.87
C LEU A 12 -0.84 -12.41 16.72
N ASN A 13 -1.92 -12.97 16.17
CA ASN A 13 -2.73 -12.34 15.14
C ASN A 13 -1.94 -11.90 13.90
N ALA A 14 -1.29 -12.85 13.24
CA ALA A 14 -0.58 -12.62 11.98
C ALA A 14 -1.48 -12.02 10.88
N ASP A 15 -2.77 -12.28 10.95
CA ASP A 15 -3.77 -11.77 10.00
C ASP A 15 -3.78 -10.24 9.91
N THR A 16 -3.48 -9.53 10.99
CA THR A 16 -3.41 -8.05 10.97
C THR A 16 -2.34 -7.54 10.01
N MET A 17 -1.20 -8.23 9.93
CA MET A 17 -0.12 -7.87 9.02
C MET A 17 -0.44 -8.32 7.58
N LEU A 18 -1.01 -9.52 7.43
CA LEU A 18 -1.31 -10.11 6.13
C LEU A 18 -2.45 -9.37 5.41
N ASN A 19 -3.45 -8.91 6.14
CA ASN A 19 -4.61 -8.20 5.60
C ASN A 19 -4.43 -6.68 5.52
N PHE A 20 -3.22 -6.19 5.76
CA PHE A 20 -2.96 -4.77 5.59
C PHE A 20 -3.10 -4.37 4.11
N PRO A 21 -3.82 -3.28 3.76
CA PRO A 21 -4.11 -2.92 2.38
C PRO A 21 -2.90 -2.26 1.69
N ASP A 22 -1.83 -3.01 1.53
CA ASP A 22 -0.59 -2.63 0.83
C ASP A 22 -0.07 -3.84 0.05
N PHE A 23 0.40 -3.63 -1.16
CA PHE A 23 0.94 -4.69 -2.02
C PHE A 23 2.21 -5.36 -1.46
N ARG A 24 2.82 -4.77 -0.42
CA ARG A 24 3.99 -5.31 0.29
C ARG A 24 3.59 -6.05 1.57
N SER A 25 2.31 -6.23 1.85
CA SER A 25 1.85 -6.80 3.13
C SER A 25 2.46 -8.16 3.42
N TYR A 26 2.52 -9.05 2.43
CA TYR A 26 3.09 -10.39 2.57
C TYR A 26 4.61 -10.35 2.77
N GLU A 27 5.31 -9.52 2.02
CA GLU A 27 6.75 -9.35 2.18
C GLU A 27 7.11 -8.80 3.57
N ARG A 28 6.42 -7.76 4.02
CA ARG A 28 6.61 -7.18 5.36
C ARG A 28 6.25 -8.17 6.47
N ALA A 29 5.17 -8.91 6.31
CA ALA A 29 4.77 -9.96 7.24
C ALA A 29 5.84 -11.04 7.34
N PHE A 30 6.33 -11.55 6.20
CA PHE A 30 7.42 -12.53 6.17
C PHE A 30 8.67 -12.01 6.88
N GLN A 31 9.13 -10.81 6.55
CA GLN A 31 10.33 -10.21 7.15
C GLN A 31 10.20 -10.09 8.67
N LEU A 32 9.06 -9.61 9.18
CA LEU A 32 8.82 -9.47 10.61
C LEU A 32 8.75 -10.84 11.30
N MET A 33 8.03 -11.80 10.72
CA MET A 33 7.90 -13.14 11.29
C MET A 33 9.23 -13.89 11.30
N ALA A 34 10.01 -13.83 10.21
CA ALA A 34 11.34 -14.43 10.12
C ALA A 34 12.32 -13.78 11.10
N GLN A 35 12.29 -12.46 11.25
CA GLN A 35 13.11 -11.74 12.22
C GLN A 35 12.81 -12.16 13.65
N VAL A 36 11.54 -12.31 13.99
CA VAL A 36 11.08 -12.72 15.32
C VAL A 36 11.39 -14.19 15.56
N ALA A 37 11.19 -15.05 14.56
CA ALA A 37 11.52 -16.47 14.63
C ALA A 37 13.02 -16.71 14.87
N GLY A 38 13.89 -15.92 14.22
CA GLY A 38 15.34 -15.98 14.40
C GLY A 38 15.84 -15.62 15.81
N ARG A 39 14.95 -15.11 16.68
CA ARG A 39 15.28 -14.84 18.10
C ARG A 39 15.02 -16.03 19.01
N ALA A 40 14.22 -17.01 18.59
CA ALA A 40 14.01 -18.24 19.33
C ALA A 40 15.21 -19.17 19.20
N GLY A 41 15.68 -19.76 20.30
CA GLY A 41 16.65 -20.87 20.26
C GLY A 41 18.12 -20.49 20.08
N ARG A 42 18.62 -19.43 20.72
CA ARG A 42 20.05 -19.11 20.74
C ARG A 42 20.84 -20.06 21.65
N LYS A 43 22.13 -20.30 21.31
CA LYS A 43 23.10 -21.09 22.08
C LYS A 43 22.72 -22.58 22.28
N ASN A 44 22.62 -23.33 21.17
CA ASN A 44 22.41 -24.78 21.15
C ASN A 44 21.09 -25.30 21.77
N LYS A 45 20.06 -24.42 21.94
CA LYS A 45 18.71 -24.84 22.28
C LYS A 45 17.77 -24.51 21.16
N GLN A 46 17.02 -25.51 20.71
CA GLN A 46 15.95 -25.32 19.73
C GLN A 46 14.82 -24.50 20.37
N GLY A 47 14.49 -23.36 19.77
CA GLY A 47 13.39 -22.51 20.21
C GLY A 47 12.08 -22.94 19.55
N LEU A 48 10.97 -22.65 20.23
CA LEU A 48 9.64 -22.84 19.68
C LEU A 48 9.08 -21.50 19.21
N VAL A 49 8.56 -21.45 17.98
CA VAL A 49 7.82 -20.30 17.45
C VAL A 49 6.37 -20.73 17.24
N ILE A 50 5.45 -20.00 17.84
CA ILE A 50 4.02 -20.22 17.71
C ILE A 50 3.43 -19.07 16.91
N LEU A 51 2.82 -19.36 15.76
CA LEU A 51 2.18 -18.40 14.90
C LEU A 51 0.65 -18.61 14.95
N GLN A 52 -0.06 -17.56 15.37
CA GLN A 52 -1.51 -17.56 15.42
C GLN A 52 -2.10 -16.87 14.20
N THR A 53 -2.90 -17.58 13.43
CA THR A 53 -3.62 -17.07 12.24
C THR A 53 -4.94 -17.77 12.04
N LYS A 54 -5.91 -17.10 11.41
CA LYS A 54 -7.17 -17.69 10.94
C LYS A 54 -7.05 -18.39 9.58
N SER A 55 -5.94 -18.15 8.88
CA SER A 55 -5.69 -18.62 7.52
C SER A 55 -4.37 -19.38 7.43
N PRO A 56 -4.24 -20.54 8.09
CA PRO A 56 -2.97 -21.29 8.17
C PRO A 56 -2.50 -21.80 6.80
N ASP A 57 -3.42 -21.97 5.85
CA ASP A 57 -3.14 -22.52 4.51
C ASP A 57 -2.64 -21.46 3.51
N LEU A 58 -2.50 -20.21 3.91
CA LEU A 58 -1.94 -19.19 3.03
C LEU A 58 -0.49 -19.53 2.65
N PRO A 59 -0.11 -19.40 1.35
CA PRO A 59 1.25 -19.69 0.91
C PRO A 59 2.34 -18.99 1.73
N VAL A 60 2.13 -17.73 2.09
CA VAL A 60 3.07 -16.95 2.89
C VAL A 60 3.31 -17.54 4.28
N ILE A 61 2.32 -18.19 4.90
CA ILE A 61 2.48 -18.87 6.19
C ILE A 61 3.42 -20.07 6.04
N HIS A 62 3.23 -20.88 5.01
CA HIS A 62 4.12 -22.00 4.71
C HIS A 62 5.55 -21.53 4.40
N GLN A 63 5.68 -20.45 3.63
CA GLN A 63 6.96 -19.84 3.32
C GLN A 63 7.70 -19.35 4.59
N VAL A 64 6.97 -18.74 5.54
CA VAL A 64 7.53 -18.34 6.84
C VAL A 64 7.98 -19.56 7.65
N ILE A 65 7.16 -20.61 7.74
CA ILE A 65 7.46 -21.83 8.52
C ILE A 65 8.74 -22.50 7.98
N HIS A 66 8.90 -22.56 6.65
CA HIS A 66 10.04 -23.17 6.00
C HIS A 66 11.23 -22.20 5.76
N ASN A 67 11.04 -20.91 6.12
CA ASN A 67 11.99 -19.83 5.81
C ASN A 67 12.32 -19.75 4.31
N ASP A 68 11.32 -19.98 3.47
CA ASP A 68 11.42 -20.03 2.01
C ASP A 68 11.22 -18.63 1.41
N TYR A 69 12.27 -17.82 1.49
CA TYR A 69 12.24 -16.46 0.90
C TYR A 69 12.26 -16.50 -0.63
N GLU A 70 12.88 -17.51 -1.23
CA GLU A 70 13.00 -17.60 -2.68
C GLU A 70 11.63 -17.80 -3.33
N GLN A 71 10.83 -18.73 -2.80
CA GLN A 71 9.45 -18.92 -3.29
C GLN A 71 8.60 -17.67 -3.06
N LEU A 72 8.68 -17.04 -1.89
CA LEU A 72 7.99 -15.77 -1.63
C LEU A 72 8.35 -14.71 -2.67
N TYR A 73 9.65 -14.58 -2.98
CA TYR A 73 10.13 -13.59 -3.94
C TYR A 73 9.51 -13.78 -5.33
N TYR A 74 9.48 -15.01 -5.85
CA TYR A 74 8.89 -15.30 -7.15
C TYR A 74 7.38 -15.11 -7.16
N ASP A 75 6.68 -15.54 -6.12
CA ASP A 75 5.23 -15.36 -5.99
C ASP A 75 4.87 -13.87 -5.96
N GLN A 76 5.61 -13.07 -5.17
CA GLN A 76 5.39 -11.64 -5.09
C GLN A 76 5.72 -10.91 -6.40
N LEU A 77 6.74 -11.33 -7.14
CA LEU A 77 7.04 -10.74 -8.45
C LEU A 77 5.92 -11.03 -9.46
N ALA A 78 5.43 -12.27 -9.51
CA ALA A 78 4.32 -12.65 -10.40
C ALA A 78 3.04 -11.84 -10.08
N GLU A 79 2.70 -11.72 -8.80
CA GLU A 79 1.55 -10.94 -8.33
C GLU A 79 1.70 -9.45 -8.69
N ARG A 80 2.88 -8.86 -8.44
CA ARG A 80 3.16 -7.46 -8.76
C ARG A 80 3.08 -7.18 -10.26
N GLN A 81 3.52 -8.10 -11.10
CA GLN A 81 3.38 -7.98 -12.54
C GLN A 81 1.91 -8.02 -12.96
N MET A 82 1.15 -8.99 -12.44
CA MET A 82 -0.28 -9.16 -12.75
C MET A 82 -1.10 -7.92 -12.35
N PHE A 83 -0.86 -7.39 -11.15
CA PHE A 83 -1.61 -6.27 -10.60
C PHE A 83 -0.99 -4.89 -10.88
N LYS A 84 0.02 -4.83 -11.74
CA LYS A 84 0.67 -3.57 -12.14
C LYS A 84 1.22 -2.78 -10.95
N TYR A 85 2.08 -3.43 -10.14
CA TYR A 85 2.79 -2.86 -9.00
C TYR A 85 4.30 -2.71 -9.27
N PRO A 86 5.03 -1.94 -8.45
CA PRO A 86 6.49 -1.91 -8.50
C PRO A 86 7.10 -3.32 -8.33
N PRO A 87 8.18 -3.67 -9.04
CA PRO A 87 9.04 -2.79 -9.85
C PRO A 87 8.57 -2.55 -11.30
N TYR A 88 7.48 -3.18 -11.74
CA TYR A 88 7.01 -3.10 -13.14
C TYR A 88 6.31 -1.77 -13.45
N TYR A 89 5.70 -1.16 -12.44
CA TYR A 89 5.00 0.12 -12.53
C TYR A 89 5.45 1.04 -11.41
N ARG A 90 5.33 2.35 -11.65
CA ARG A 90 5.41 3.37 -10.63
C ARG A 90 4.03 3.69 -10.10
N LEU A 91 3.94 4.02 -8.84
CA LEU A 91 2.69 4.44 -8.20
C LEU A 91 2.75 5.93 -7.87
N ILE A 92 1.65 6.61 -8.16
CA ILE A 92 1.43 7.98 -7.68
C ILE A 92 0.11 7.97 -6.93
N TYR A 93 0.16 8.20 -5.62
CA TYR A 93 -1.05 8.42 -4.84
C TYR A 93 -1.45 9.88 -4.92
N VAL A 94 -2.71 10.13 -5.27
CA VAL A 94 -3.30 11.45 -5.33
C VAL A 94 -4.29 11.55 -4.17
N TYR A 95 -3.96 12.40 -3.21
CA TYR A 95 -4.81 12.64 -2.06
C TYR A 95 -5.55 13.97 -2.21
N LEU A 96 -6.86 13.93 -1.97
CA LEU A 96 -7.72 15.10 -1.88
C LEU A 96 -8.23 15.22 -0.45
N LYS A 97 -8.21 16.45 0.08
CA LYS A 97 -8.73 16.72 1.42
C LYS A 97 -9.64 17.94 1.39
N HIS A 98 -10.76 17.86 2.11
CA HIS A 98 -11.67 18.97 2.28
C HIS A 98 -12.45 18.85 3.59
N ARG A 99 -12.95 19.99 4.14
CA ARG A 99 -13.73 20.02 5.38
C ARG A 99 -15.15 19.47 5.21
N LYS A 100 -15.72 19.62 4.01
CA LYS A 100 -17.06 19.14 3.66
C LYS A 100 -16.90 17.87 2.80
N GLU A 101 -17.55 16.79 3.20
CA GLU A 101 -17.44 15.50 2.53
C GLU A 101 -18.10 15.52 1.15
N ASP A 102 -19.27 16.16 1.03
CA ASP A 102 -20.00 16.31 -0.23
C ASP A 102 -19.19 17.06 -1.31
N VAL A 103 -18.50 18.12 -0.92
CA VAL A 103 -17.60 18.87 -1.82
C VAL A 103 -16.40 18.02 -2.21
N LEU A 104 -15.83 17.28 -1.25
CA LEU A 104 -14.73 16.38 -1.52
C LEU A 104 -15.10 15.27 -2.50
N ASP A 105 -16.26 14.66 -2.32
CA ASP A 105 -16.73 13.57 -3.19
C ASP A 105 -16.92 14.08 -4.62
N LEU A 106 -17.60 15.22 -4.80
CA LEU A 106 -17.78 15.84 -6.11
C LEU A 106 -16.44 16.20 -6.77
N ALA A 107 -15.52 16.81 -6.02
CA ALA A 107 -14.20 17.18 -6.53
C ALA A 107 -13.38 15.96 -6.93
N ALA A 108 -13.42 14.88 -6.11
CA ALA A 108 -12.70 13.66 -6.38
C ALA A 108 -13.22 12.94 -7.63
N ASP A 109 -14.54 12.85 -7.78
CA ASP A 109 -15.16 12.24 -8.96
C ASP A 109 -14.87 13.05 -10.23
N THR A 110 -14.95 14.39 -10.14
CA THR A 110 -14.63 15.29 -11.27
C THR A 110 -13.16 15.14 -11.67
N MET A 111 -12.25 15.14 -10.70
CA MET A 111 -10.81 14.96 -10.96
C MET A 111 -10.51 13.58 -11.55
N ALA A 112 -11.12 12.53 -11.01
CA ALA A 112 -10.96 11.17 -11.53
C ALA A 112 -11.41 11.05 -12.99
N ALA A 113 -12.56 11.64 -13.33
CA ALA A 113 -13.07 11.64 -14.71
C ALA A 113 -12.09 12.35 -15.66
N GLN A 114 -11.58 13.52 -15.28
CA GLN A 114 -10.60 14.25 -16.08
C GLN A 114 -9.27 13.48 -16.19
N LEU A 115 -8.77 12.89 -15.11
CA LEU A 115 -7.55 12.08 -15.15
C LEU A 115 -7.72 10.85 -16.06
N ARG A 116 -8.87 10.17 -16.00
CA ARG A 116 -9.14 9.01 -16.86
C ARG A 116 -9.25 9.38 -18.34
N SER A 117 -9.67 10.59 -18.68
CA SER A 117 -9.71 11.02 -20.09
C SER A 117 -8.35 11.03 -20.76
N GLY A 118 -7.27 11.28 -20.03
CA GLY A 118 -5.90 11.27 -20.56
C GLY A 118 -5.06 10.06 -20.16
N LEU A 119 -5.37 9.41 -19.03
CA LEU A 119 -4.58 8.30 -18.48
C LEU A 119 -5.31 6.95 -18.53
N GLY A 120 -6.61 6.93 -18.83
CA GLY A 120 -7.39 5.70 -18.98
C GLY A 120 -7.40 4.86 -17.69
N ASP A 121 -7.26 3.55 -17.87
CA ASP A 121 -7.30 2.54 -16.80
C ASP A 121 -6.13 2.61 -15.80
N ARG A 122 -5.19 3.52 -16.01
CA ARG A 122 -4.11 3.78 -15.05
C ARG A 122 -4.62 4.45 -13.76
N VAL A 123 -5.84 5.01 -13.78
CA VAL A 123 -6.42 5.76 -12.65
C VAL A 123 -7.43 4.90 -11.91
N LEU A 124 -7.12 4.54 -10.67
CA LEU A 124 -7.96 3.77 -9.76
C LEU A 124 -8.51 4.67 -8.65
N GLY A 125 -9.71 4.37 -8.17
CA GLY A 125 -10.44 5.18 -7.18
C GLY A 125 -11.30 6.25 -7.88
N PRO A 126 -11.82 7.28 -7.18
CA PRO A 126 -11.43 7.68 -5.81
C PRO A 126 -12.03 6.79 -4.73
N ASP A 127 -11.22 6.44 -3.73
CA ASP A 127 -11.63 5.62 -2.59
C ASP A 127 -11.33 6.32 -1.26
N LYS A 128 -12.00 5.89 -0.20
CA LYS A 128 -11.65 6.28 1.16
C LYS A 128 -10.41 5.50 1.60
N PRO A 129 -9.32 6.17 2.00
CA PRO A 129 -8.16 5.48 2.58
C PRO A 129 -8.51 4.90 3.95
N PRO A 130 -7.67 4.00 4.54
CA PRO A 130 -7.90 3.45 5.88
C PRO A 130 -8.12 4.53 6.95
N VAL A 131 -7.41 5.66 6.84
CA VAL A 131 -7.65 6.87 7.62
C VAL A 131 -8.38 7.86 6.72
N ALA A 132 -9.72 7.79 6.71
CA ALA A 132 -10.57 8.60 5.85
C ALA A 132 -10.82 10.03 6.37
N ARG A 133 -10.39 10.33 7.62
CA ARG A 133 -10.53 11.66 8.22
C ARG A 133 -9.37 11.94 9.18
N ILE A 134 -8.78 13.11 9.07
CA ILE A 134 -7.78 13.62 10.00
C ILE A 134 -8.29 14.98 10.50
N GLN A 135 -8.54 15.08 11.82
CA GLN A 135 -9.14 16.26 12.45
C GLN A 135 -10.47 16.64 11.77
N THR A 136 -10.51 17.79 11.10
CA THR A 136 -11.69 18.31 10.41
C THR A 136 -11.70 18.03 8.91
N LEU A 137 -10.68 17.35 8.37
CA LEU A 137 -10.53 17.10 6.94
C LEU A 137 -10.90 15.66 6.59
N PHE A 138 -11.86 15.49 5.71
CA PHE A 138 -12.15 14.24 5.01
C PHE A 138 -11.11 14.00 3.93
N ILE A 139 -10.82 12.75 3.61
CA ILE A 139 -9.75 12.34 2.70
C ILE A 139 -10.30 11.36 1.67
N LYS A 140 -9.97 11.60 0.41
CA LYS A 140 -10.11 10.65 -0.70
C LYS A 140 -8.74 10.39 -1.32
N LYS A 141 -8.56 9.19 -1.85
CA LYS A 141 -7.32 8.76 -2.50
C LYS A 141 -7.62 8.17 -3.87
N MET A 142 -6.82 8.56 -4.85
CA MET A 142 -6.71 7.87 -6.14
C MET A 142 -5.31 7.31 -6.28
N ILE A 143 -5.17 6.27 -7.11
CA ILE A 143 -3.89 5.66 -7.45
C ILE A 143 -3.71 5.78 -8.95
N VAL A 144 -2.58 6.34 -9.36
CA VAL A 144 -2.16 6.36 -10.76
C VAL A 144 -1.00 5.39 -10.93
N LYS A 145 -1.19 4.37 -11.77
CA LYS A 145 -0.18 3.37 -12.10
C LYS A 145 0.48 3.73 -13.43
N VAL A 146 1.78 3.92 -13.42
CA VAL A 146 2.55 4.39 -14.58
C VAL A 146 3.58 3.34 -14.97
N GLU A 147 3.58 2.92 -16.22
CA GLU A 147 4.57 1.97 -16.75
C GLU A 147 5.99 2.52 -16.64
N GLN A 148 6.98 1.67 -16.39
CA GLN A 148 8.38 2.08 -16.23
C GLN A 148 8.96 2.82 -17.45
N ASN A 149 8.48 2.48 -18.65
CA ASN A 149 8.91 3.10 -19.91
C ASN A 149 8.14 4.39 -20.25
N ALA A 150 7.10 4.74 -19.49
CA ALA A 150 6.31 5.94 -19.73
C ALA A 150 7.05 7.21 -19.20
N SER A 151 6.81 8.33 -19.85
CA SER A 151 7.41 9.61 -19.43
C SER A 151 6.74 10.12 -18.16
N ILE A 152 7.40 9.97 -17.03
CA ILE A 152 6.93 10.48 -15.74
C ILE A 152 6.73 12.00 -15.78
N LYS A 153 7.53 12.73 -16.57
CA LYS A 153 7.37 14.17 -16.76
C LYS A 153 6.00 14.50 -17.37
N LYS A 154 5.63 13.81 -18.46
CA LYS A 154 4.31 14.02 -19.11
C LYS A 154 3.15 13.71 -18.17
N VAL A 155 3.26 12.62 -17.40
CA VAL A 155 2.23 12.25 -16.41
C VAL A 155 2.11 13.34 -15.34
N ARG A 156 3.23 13.78 -14.77
CA ARG A 156 3.24 14.85 -13.77
C ARG A 156 2.63 16.15 -14.32
N ASP A 157 3.06 16.56 -15.51
CA ASP A 157 2.58 17.82 -16.11
C ASP A 157 1.07 17.75 -16.36
N TYR A 158 0.54 16.57 -16.74
CA TYR A 158 -0.90 16.33 -16.90
C TYR A 158 -1.63 16.36 -15.55
N LEU A 159 -1.12 15.69 -14.53
CA LEU A 159 -1.69 15.73 -13.17
C LEU A 159 -1.82 17.17 -12.65
N LEU A 160 -0.77 17.98 -12.83
CA LEU A 160 -0.77 19.38 -12.41
C LEU A 160 -1.72 20.24 -13.23
N ALA A 161 -1.87 19.97 -14.54
CA ALA A 161 -2.84 20.67 -15.39
C ALA A 161 -4.29 20.39 -14.93
N VAL A 162 -4.62 19.12 -14.68
CA VAL A 162 -5.95 18.73 -14.16
C VAL A 162 -6.20 19.36 -12.78
N GLN A 163 -5.21 19.33 -11.89
CA GLN A 163 -5.34 19.97 -10.58
C GLN A 163 -5.66 21.47 -10.71
N ARG A 164 -4.96 22.19 -11.58
CA ARG A 164 -5.22 23.63 -11.81
C ARG A 164 -6.64 23.85 -12.28
N ALA A 165 -7.08 23.10 -13.29
CA ALA A 165 -8.44 23.19 -13.82
C ALA A 165 -9.53 22.96 -12.75
N ILE A 166 -9.30 21.97 -11.85
CA ILE A 166 -10.21 21.71 -10.74
C ILE A 166 -10.24 22.88 -9.75
N LEU A 167 -9.09 23.46 -9.40
CA LEU A 167 -8.98 24.53 -8.42
C LEU A 167 -9.43 25.90 -8.94
N GLU A 168 -9.62 26.07 -10.27
CA GLU A 168 -10.27 27.24 -10.88
C GLU A 168 -11.76 27.31 -10.59
N ASP A 169 -12.41 26.17 -10.31
CA ASP A 169 -13.81 26.13 -9.90
C ASP A 169 -13.95 26.64 -8.45
N GLU A 170 -14.74 27.69 -8.25
CA GLU A 170 -14.93 28.29 -6.92
C GLU A 170 -15.41 27.30 -5.86
N ARG A 171 -16.17 26.27 -6.26
CA ARG A 171 -16.65 25.21 -5.36
C ARG A 171 -15.48 24.43 -4.72
N PHE A 172 -14.37 24.31 -5.44
CA PHE A 172 -13.22 23.51 -5.05
C PHE A 172 -12.01 24.34 -4.59
N ARG A 173 -12.15 25.65 -4.48
CA ARG A 173 -11.05 26.57 -4.15
C ARG A 173 -10.32 26.25 -2.84
N SER A 174 -11.01 25.62 -1.87
CA SER A 174 -10.44 25.20 -0.59
C SER A 174 -9.99 23.73 -0.55
N LEU A 175 -10.02 23.03 -1.70
CA LEU A 175 -9.55 21.67 -1.82
C LEU A 175 -8.02 21.62 -1.68
N LEU A 176 -7.56 20.72 -0.84
CA LEU A 176 -6.13 20.42 -0.72
C LEU A 176 -5.83 19.18 -1.55
N VAL A 177 -4.90 19.32 -2.50
CA VAL A 177 -4.43 18.22 -3.35
C VAL A 177 -2.93 18.04 -3.15
N TYR A 178 -2.49 16.80 -2.91
CA TYR A 178 -1.07 16.47 -2.85
C TYR A 178 -0.80 15.07 -3.40
N TYR A 179 0.43 14.87 -3.81
CA TYR A 179 0.90 13.66 -4.47
C TYR A 179 1.97 12.99 -3.63
N ASP A 180 1.90 11.67 -3.56
CA ASP A 180 2.92 10.82 -2.98
C ASP A 180 3.40 9.87 -4.08
N VAL A 181 4.65 10.02 -4.47
CA VAL A 181 5.26 9.29 -5.60
C VAL A 181 6.09 8.15 -5.05
N ASP A 182 5.83 6.95 -5.56
CA ASP A 182 6.45 5.70 -5.11
C ASP A 182 6.35 5.53 -3.58
N PRO A 183 5.12 5.55 -2.99
CA PRO A 183 4.89 5.52 -1.55
C PRO A 183 5.50 4.27 -0.91
N GLN A 184 6.08 4.46 0.27
CA GLN A 184 6.72 3.40 1.07
C GLN A 184 5.79 2.80 2.11
#